data_163e429000635a92380ae6edb8b5f4ef
#
_entry.id   163e429000635a92380ae6edb8b5f4ef
#
_cell.length_a   1.000
_cell.length_b   1.000
_cell.length_c   1.000
_cell.angle_alpha   90.00
_cell.angle_beta   90.00
_cell.angle_gamma   90.00
#
_symmetry.space_group_name_H-M   'P 1'
#
loop_
_entity.id
_entity.type
_entity.pdbx_description
1 polymer ?
#
loop_
_entity_poly.entity_id
_entity_poly.type
_entity_poly.pdbx_seq_one_letter_code
_entity_poly.pdbx_strand_id
1 'polypeptide(L)'
;MKTNPTHFFRTLLAVVVIGCSGNAAAQKSKSNDTYDNIEFKMAKVKEPKIPKNTVNLKNFGAVNGGYVLNTKAFADAIDAVSKKGGGKVIIPPGIWLTGPIILKSRIELHAETGALIKFSPDKSLYPIIETSFEGLNTWRCISPLYGKNLEDVAFTGKGVWDGSGEVWRQVKRSKLTESQWKKFVESGGVVNESKTSWYPSETFMKASVGADQNVRLDLKTKEDFEAIHDFLRPVLVSIQNSKRVMFDGPVFQNSPAWNIHPLMIEDLIVRNVSVRNPWFSQNGDGLDVESCKNVIVENSSFDVGDDAICIKSGKDKDGRDRGVPCENIIIKNNIVYHGHGGVTVGSEMSGGVKNMHVSNCTFMGTDVGLRFKSNRGRGGVVENIFISDIFMTDIPSQAISFNLYYGGKSIAETLEEGGDKIVNAKMPVDEKTPQFKNISIKNVTIKGAQQAVFLQGLPEMNLENIEISNLIVKAEKGFTIVDANGIKIHNAKLDIEKPNVIEIYNGKNMSFKDIEFNSTSASAITINGEATENVEFVASPNSDFAKKTTIGETVPKSAVKL
;
A
#
# COMPACT_ATOMS: atom_id res chain seq x y z
N MET A 1 -28.97 75.92 -20.56
CA MET A 1 -30.17 76.53 -19.96
C MET A 1 -30.85 75.43 -19.12
N LYS A 2 -30.91 75.71 -17.81
CA LYS A 2 -32.04 75.44 -16.90
C LYS A 2 -32.67 74.01 -16.96
N THR A 3 -32.88 73.20 -15.97
CA THR A 3 -32.85 73.25 -14.48
C THR A 3 -33.41 71.89 -14.04
N ASN A 4 -32.85 71.40 -12.92
CA ASN A 4 -33.41 70.37 -12.00
C ASN A 4 -34.89 70.53 -11.63
N PRO A 5 -35.54 69.61 -10.82
CA PRO A 5 -35.00 68.73 -9.79
C PRO A 5 -35.78 67.38 -9.54
N THR A 6 -35.03 66.49 -8.90
CA THR A 6 -35.30 65.56 -7.76
C THR A 6 -36.79 65.23 -7.35
N HIS A 7 -37.04 63.93 -7.17
CA HIS A 7 -37.80 63.40 -6.07
C HIS A 7 -37.25 62.07 -5.52
N PHE A 8 -36.85 62.16 -4.26
CA PHE A 8 -36.50 61.06 -3.37
C PHE A 8 -37.77 60.35 -2.89
N PHE A 9 -37.87 59.03 -3.11
CA PHE A 9 -38.80 58.19 -2.36
C PHE A 9 -37.98 57.34 -1.38
N ARG A 10 -38.09 57.67 -0.11
CA ARG A 10 -37.62 56.83 1.01
C ARG A 10 -38.70 55.79 1.29
N THR A 11 -38.42 54.55 1.03
CA THR A 11 -39.21 53.42 1.52
C THR A 11 -38.56 52.89 2.78
N LEU A 12 -39.22 53.00 3.89
CA LEU A 12 -38.84 52.50 5.20
C LEU A 12 -39.12 50.98 5.21
N LEU A 13 -38.05 50.16 5.24
CA LEU A 13 -38.19 48.72 5.43
C LEU A 13 -38.08 48.42 6.94
N ALA A 14 -39.18 48.09 7.58
CA ALA A 14 -39.21 47.61 8.95
C ALA A 14 -38.69 46.17 8.99
N VAL A 15 -37.51 45.96 9.57
CA VAL A 15 -36.98 44.63 9.86
C VAL A 15 -37.60 44.12 11.15
N VAL A 16 -38.53 43.17 11.04
CA VAL A 16 -39.04 42.41 12.19
C VAL A 16 -37.98 41.34 12.53
N VAL A 17 -37.25 41.56 13.60
CA VAL A 17 -36.36 40.55 14.18
C VAL A 17 -37.21 39.59 15.02
N ILE A 18 -37.57 38.43 14.46
CA ILE A 18 -38.14 37.33 15.24
C ILE A 18 -36.97 36.63 15.92
N GLY A 19 -36.79 36.87 17.21
CA GLY A 19 -35.83 36.15 18.05
C GLY A 19 -36.25 34.69 18.23
N CYS A 20 -35.77 33.79 17.39
CA CYS A 20 -35.75 32.36 17.69
C CYS A 20 -34.54 32.07 18.57
N SER A 21 -34.75 32.09 19.89
CA SER A 21 -33.83 31.48 20.85
C SER A 21 -33.87 29.94 20.69
N GLY A 22 -33.31 29.45 19.62
CA GLY A 22 -32.99 28.03 19.48
C GLY A 22 -31.75 27.72 20.30
N ASN A 23 -31.91 26.94 21.35
CA ASN A 23 -30.78 26.28 22.03
C ASN A 23 -30.01 25.45 21.00
N ALA A 24 -28.97 26.03 20.40
CA ALA A 24 -27.95 25.28 19.72
C ALA A 24 -27.16 24.51 20.82
N ALA A 25 -27.68 23.35 21.19
CA ALA A 25 -26.88 22.38 21.86
C ALA A 25 -25.70 22.11 20.89
N ALA A 26 -24.51 22.62 21.22
CA ALA A 26 -23.31 22.26 20.53
C ALA A 26 -23.22 20.74 20.59
N GLN A 27 -23.50 20.10 19.48
CA GLN A 27 -23.28 18.68 19.29
C GLN A 27 -21.77 18.53 19.44
N LYS A 28 -21.31 18.13 20.65
CA LYS A 28 -19.93 17.71 20.85
C LYS A 28 -19.66 16.69 19.76
N SER A 29 -18.86 17.03 18.76
CA SER A 29 -18.32 16.05 17.84
C SER A 29 -17.72 14.98 18.72
N LYS A 30 -18.27 13.77 18.69
CA LYS A 30 -17.59 12.61 19.28
C LYS A 30 -16.21 12.64 18.66
N SER A 31 -15.17 12.82 19.47
CA SER A 31 -13.82 12.56 19.04
C SER A 31 -13.83 11.11 18.57
N ASN A 32 -13.76 10.88 17.25
CA ASN A 32 -13.60 9.53 16.75
C ASN A 32 -12.25 9.03 17.28
N ASP A 33 -12.28 8.24 18.33
CA ASP A 33 -11.10 7.52 18.79
C ASP A 33 -10.67 6.60 17.63
N THR A 34 -9.38 6.53 17.36
CA THR A 34 -8.80 5.66 16.31
C THR A 34 -9.26 4.20 16.49
N TYR A 35 -9.59 3.81 17.71
CA TYR A 35 -10.05 2.46 18.08
C TYR A 35 -11.57 2.27 18.00
N ASP A 36 -12.34 3.30 17.63
CA ASP A 36 -13.79 3.16 17.52
C ASP A 36 -14.17 2.24 16.37
N ASN A 37 -15.09 1.30 16.64
CA ASN A 37 -15.68 0.36 15.68
C ASN A 37 -14.69 -0.63 15.03
N ILE A 38 -13.56 -0.92 15.65
CA ILE A 38 -12.71 -2.02 15.21
C ILE A 38 -13.31 -3.37 15.63
N GLU A 39 -13.23 -4.36 14.76
CA GLU A 39 -13.91 -5.65 14.90
C GLU A 39 -13.15 -6.66 15.78
N PHE A 40 -11.95 -6.34 16.20
CA PHE A 40 -11.10 -7.20 17.05
C PHE A 40 -10.54 -6.45 18.26
N LYS A 41 -10.12 -7.20 19.25
CA LYS A 41 -9.48 -6.62 20.44
C LYS A 41 -7.99 -6.43 20.20
N MET A 42 -7.50 -5.23 20.47
CA MET A 42 -6.06 -4.93 20.48
C MET A 42 -5.71 -3.99 21.65
N ALA A 43 -4.45 -4.03 22.06
CA ALA A 43 -3.93 -3.06 23.00
C ALA A 43 -3.79 -1.68 22.32
N LYS A 44 -3.99 -0.60 23.07
CA LYS A 44 -3.68 0.74 22.56
C LYS A 44 -2.20 0.83 22.23
N VAL A 45 -1.90 1.31 21.03
CA VAL A 45 -0.52 1.52 20.56
C VAL A 45 0.14 2.58 21.43
N LYS A 46 1.33 2.30 21.90
CA LYS A 46 2.05 3.20 22.81
C LYS A 46 2.92 4.16 22.01
N GLU A 47 2.78 5.44 22.31
CA GLU A 47 3.67 6.46 21.75
C GLU A 47 5.08 6.38 22.36
N PRO A 48 6.11 6.81 21.60
CA PRO A 48 7.47 6.92 22.12
C PRO A 48 7.57 7.85 23.33
N LYS A 49 8.36 7.46 24.33
CA LYS A 49 8.65 8.28 25.52
C LYS A 49 9.99 9.00 25.34
N ILE A 50 9.94 10.19 24.79
CA ILE A 50 11.13 11.01 24.51
C ILE A 50 11.43 11.92 25.72
N PRO A 51 12.65 11.89 26.29
CA PRO A 51 13.07 12.83 27.31
C PRO A 51 13.06 14.30 26.84
N LYS A 52 12.90 15.24 27.77
CA LYS A 52 12.73 16.66 27.44
C LYS A 52 14.02 17.38 26.99
N ASN A 53 15.16 16.68 26.94
CA ASN A 53 16.40 17.28 26.43
C ASN A 53 16.22 17.69 24.98
N THR A 54 16.70 18.88 24.63
CA THR A 54 16.59 19.40 23.26
C THR A 54 17.91 20.01 22.83
N VAL A 55 18.29 19.76 21.58
CA VAL A 55 19.43 20.36 20.94
C VAL A 55 19.07 20.85 19.54
N ASN A 56 19.77 21.86 19.05
CA ASN A 56 19.62 22.32 17.66
C ASN A 56 20.80 21.81 16.83
N LEU A 57 20.54 21.28 15.65
CA LEU A 57 21.55 20.72 14.76
C LEU A 57 22.69 21.71 14.44
N LYS A 58 22.37 23.03 14.32
CA LYS A 58 23.36 24.07 14.07
C LYS A 58 24.45 24.17 15.15
N ASN A 59 24.11 23.81 16.39
CA ASN A 59 25.06 23.86 17.51
C ASN A 59 26.16 22.79 17.40
N PHE A 60 26.07 21.89 16.43
CA PHE A 60 27.04 20.83 16.16
C PHE A 60 27.82 21.04 14.86
N GLY A 61 27.87 22.28 14.40
CA GLY A 61 28.65 22.66 13.22
C GLY A 61 27.95 22.33 11.89
N ALA A 62 26.64 22.04 11.89
CA ALA A 62 25.90 21.84 10.67
C ALA A 62 25.84 23.12 9.81
N VAL A 63 26.11 22.96 8.51
CA VAL A 63 26.16 24.05 7.53
C VAL A 63 24.97 23.90 6.58
N ASN A 64 24.15 24.95 6.53
CA ASN A 64 23.01 25.05 5.61
C ASN A 64 23.49 25.33 4.16
N GLY A 65 22.63 25.05 3.19
CA GLY A 65 22.84 25.38 1.77
C GLY A 65 23.00 24.17 0.85
N GLY A 66 23.14 22.95 1.40
CA GLY A 66 23.15 21.72 0.62
C GLY A 66 24.48 21.40 -0.08
N TYR A 67 25.59 22.06 0.29
CA TYR A 67 26.91 21.84 -0.32
C TYR A 67 27.89 21.13 0.60
N VAL A 68 27.63 21.13 1.91
CA VAL A 68 28.51 20.55 2.93
C VAL A 68 27.82 19.34 3.54
N LEU A 69 28.55 18.22 3.67
CA LEU A 69 28.05 17.03 4.35
C LEU A 69 27.91 17.29 5.86
N ASN A 70 26.71 17.13 6.37
CA ASN A 70 26.38 17.30 7.78
C ASN A 70 26.29 15.97 8.55
N THR A 71 26.74 14.85 7.98
CA THR A 71 26.64 13.51 8.60
C THR A 71 27.22 13.49 10.01
N LYS A 72 28.41 14.10 10.19
CA LYS A 72 29.03 14.21 11.51
C LYS A 72 28.21 15.06 12.47
N ALA A 73 27.66 16.18 12.02
CA ALA A 73 26.84 17.06 12.85
C ALA A 73 25.56 16.35 13.33
N PHE A 74 24.89 15.56 12.47
CA PHE A 74 23.77 14.71 12.87
C PHE A 74 24.19 13.68 13.92
N ALA A 75 25.29 12.96 13.69
CA ALA A 75 25.80 11.98 14.63
C ALA A 75 26.12 12.60 16.00
N ASP A 76 26.85 13.73 16.02
CA ASP A 76 27.22 14.44 17.25
C ASP A 76 25.98 14.96 18.01
N ALA A 77 24.97 15.47 17.30
CA ALA A 77 23.72 15.94 17.90
C ALA A 77 22.93 14.77 18.54
N ILE A 78 22.80 13.65 17.84
CA ILE A 78 22.15 12.44 18.35
C ILE A 78 22.92 11.90 19.56
N ASP A 79 24.25 11.87 19.50
CA ASP A 79 25.11 11.42 20.59
C ASP A 79 24.97 12.29 21.83
N ALA A 80 24.90 13.62 21.65
CA ALA A 80 24.76 14.55 22.75
C ALA A 80 23.46 14.37 23.53
N VAL A 81 22.32 14.14 22.86
CA VAL A 81 21.06 13.88 23.56
C VAL A 81 21.00 12.44 24.08
N SER A 82 21.57 11.48 23.37
CA SER A 82 21.63 10.07 23.80
C SER A 82 22.41 9.92 25.12
N LYS A 83 23.54 10.60 25.28
CA LYS A 83 24.34 10.63 26.52
C LYS A 83 23.56 11.20 27.71
N LYS A 84 22.54 12.02 27.47
CA LYS A 84 21.62 12.57 28.50
C LYS A 84 20.39 11.67 28.72
N GLY A 85 20.41 10.45 28.16
CA GLY A 85 19.30 9.50 28.29
C GLY A 85 18.25 9.60 27.20
N GLY A 86 18.44 10.42 26.17
CA GLY A 86 17.54 10.66 25.03
C GLY A 86 17.12 12.11 24.92
N GLY A 87 16.35 12.44 23.88
CA GLY A 87 15.82 13.79 23.65
C GLY A 87 15.54 14.10 22.20
N LYS A 88 15.30 15.38 21.92
CA LYS A 88 14.91 15.93 20.64
C LYS A 88 16.09 16.62 19.95
N VAL A 89 16.33 16.29 18.69
CA VAL A 89 17.21 17.02 17.78
C VAL A 89 16.34 17.86 16.86
N ILE A 90 16.43 19.19 16.97
CA ILE A 90 15.75 20.12 16.10
C ILE A 90 16.59 20.36 14.85
N ILE A 91 15.97 20.15 13.69
CA ILE A 91 16.53 20.42 12.37
C ILE A 91 15.79 21.66 11.82
N PRO A 92 16.41 22.85 11.86
CA PRO A 92 15.75 24.09 11.49
C PRO A 92 15.59 24.23 9.97
N PRO A 93 14.81 25.22 9.48
CA PRO A 93 14.66 25.49 8.06
C PRO A 93 15.99 25.63 7.34
N GLY A 94 16.09 25.08 6.12
CA GLY A 94 17.31 25.08 5.30
C GLY A 94 17.51 23.78 4.56
N ILE A 95 18.57 23.69 3.75
CA ILE A 95 18.95 22.50 2.99
C ILE A 95 20.15 21.84 3.69
N TRP A 96 19.94 20.63 4.21
CA TRP A 96 20.90 19.88 4.99
C TRP A 96 21.35 18.63 4.22
N LEU A 97 22.46 18.73 3.46
CA LEU A 97 23.05 17.58 2.77
C LEU A 97 23.70 16.67 3.80
N THR A 98 23.42 15.36 3.73
CA THR A 98 23.97 14.39 4.68
C THR A 98 24.16 13.01 4.03
N GLY A 99 25.07 12.20 4.56
CA GLY A 99 25.10 10.75 4.37
C GLY A 99 24.12 10.07 5.33
N PRO A 100 24.24 8.74 5.52
CA PRO A 100 23.36 7.98 6.41
C PRO A 100 23.33 8.52 7.84
N ILE A 101 22.14 8.56 8.42
CA ILE A 101 21.89 8.93 9.82
C ILE A 101 21.57 7.65 10.60
N ILE A 102 22.41 7.33 11.60
CA ILE A 102 22.22 6.18 12.46
C ILE A 102 21.46 6.60 13.70
N LEU A 103 20.30 5.98 13.90
CA LEU A 103 19.41 6.30 15.01
C LEU A 103 19.85 5.64 16.33
N LYS A 104 19.45 6.22 17.44
CA LYS A 104 19.59 5.68 18.79
C LYS A 104 18.24 5.66 19.51
N SER A 105 18.13 4.88 20.58
CA SER A 105 16.91 4.82 21.39
C SER A 105 16.63 6.16 22.08
N ARG A 106 15.33 6.45 22.27
CA ARG A 106 14.80 7.64 22.94
C ARG A 106 15.18 8.95 22.24
N ILE A 107 15.20 8.92 20.90
CA ILE A 107 15.54 10.07 20.06
C ILE A 107 14.32 10.50 19.24
N GLU A 108 14.06 11.79 19.23
CA GLU A 108 13.16 12.46 18.31
C GLU A 108 13.98 13.31 17.32
N LEU A 109 13.84 13.04 16.03
CA LEU A 109 14.31 13.92 14.96
C LEU A 109 13.16 14.84 14.55
N HIS A 110 13.24 16.11 14.91
CA HIS A 110 12.21 17.10 14.63
C HIS A 110 12.65 18.02 13.49
N ALA A 111 12.14 17.75 12.29
CA ALA A 111 12.39 18.57 11.11
C ALA A 111 11.35 19.70 11.02
N GLU A 112 11.76 20.94 11.27
CA GLU A 112 10.85 22.09 11.20
C GLU A 112 10.35 22.34 9.78
N THR A 113 9.23 23.04 9.65
CA THR A 113 8.70 23.48 8.35
C THR A 113 9.77 24.26 7.59
N GLY A 114 10.05 23.89 6.33
CA GLY A 114 11.12 24.48 5.52
C GLY A 114 12.49 23.82 5.69
N ALA A 115 12.63 22.80 6.54
CA ALA A 115 13.81 21.95 6.55
C ALA A 115 13.74 20.93 5.41
N LEU A 116 14.78 20.85 4.59
CA LEU A 116 15.00 19.81 3.58
C LEU A 116 16.27 19.04 3.96
N ILE A 117 16.10 17.81 4.40
CA ILE A 117 17.19 16.88 4.66
C ILE A 117 17.40 16.07 3.37
N LYS A 118 18.47 16.38 2.66
CA LYS A 118 18.79 15.74 1.38
C LYS A 118 19.93 14.74 1.58
N PHE A 119 19.65 13.48 1.30
CA PHE A 119 20.68 12.45 1.37
C PHE A 119 21.62 12.52 0.16
N SER A 120 22.90 12.33 0.41
CA SER A 120 23.93 12.45 -0.61
C SER A 120 23.71 11.47 -1.77
N PRO A 121 23.85 11.91 -3.03
CA PRO A 121 23.88 11.01 -4.18
C PRO A 121 25.18 10.20 -4.31
N ASP A 122 26.19 10.51 -3.49
CA ASP A 122 27.45 9.75 -3.45
C ASP A 122 27.22 8.39 -2.78
N LYS A 123 27.15 7.35 -3.61
CA LYS A 123 26.88 5.99 -3.17
C LYS A 123 27.97 5.40 -2.26
N SER A 124 29.21 5.90 -2.34
CA SER A 124 30.32 5.45 -1.50
C SER A 124 30.11 5.70 -0.01
N LEU A 125 29.20 6.59 0.33
CA LEU A 125 28.83 6.89 1.73
C LEU A 125 27.89 5.84 2.36
N TYR A 126 27.43 4.85 1.59
CA TYR A 126 26.44 3.85 2.03
C TYR A 126 27.07 2.45 2.08
N PRO A 127 27.79 2.10 3.15
CA PRO A 127 28.41 0.78 3.26
C PRO A 127 27.40 -0.35 3.22
N ILE A 128 27.84 -1.51 2.76
CA ILE A 128 27.05 -2.74 2.72
C ILE A 128 26.90 -3.31 4.13
N ILE A 129 25.66 -3.62 4.51
CA ILE A 129 25.29 -4.24 5.78
C ILE A 129 24.38 -5.45 5.58
N GLU A 130 24.37 -6.37 6.55
CA GLU A 130 23.35 -7.39 6.66
C GLU A 130 22.00 -6.78 7.02
N THR A 131 20.97 -7.14 6.28
CA THR A 131 19.62 -6.59 6.46
C THR A 131 18.56 -7.54 5.91
N SER A 132 17.32 -7.07 5.79
CA SER A 132 16.25 -7.76 5.08
C SER A 132 15.69 -6.84 3.99
N PHE A 133 15.42 -7.41 2.83
CA PHE A 133 14.76 -6.73 1.72
C PHE A 133 13.88 -7.72 0.95
N GLU A 134 12.69 -7.27 0.50
CA GLU A 134 11.70 -8.16 -0.13
C GLU A 134 11.41 -9.43 0.69
N GLY A 135 11.40 -9.28 2.03
CA GLY A 135 11.13 -10.37 2.95
C GLY A 135 12.24 -11.42 3.12
N LEU A 136 13.39 -11.23 2.48
CA LEU A 136 14.56 -12.14 2.49
C LEU A 136 15.71 -11.53 3.27
N ASN A 137 16.49 -12.36 3.97
CA ASN A 137 17.76 -11.95 4.56
C ASN A 137 18.82 -11.79 3.46
N THR A 138 19.51 -10.65 3.46
CA THR A 138 20.44 -10.31 2.39
C THR A 138 21.41 -9.21 2.85
N TRP A 139 22.34 -8.84 1.97
CA TRP A 139 23.21 -7.68 2.13
C TRP A 139 22.76 -6.56 1.22
N ARG A 140 22.73 -5.32 1.73
CA ARG A 140 22.40 -4.12 0.95
C ARG A 140 23.16 -2.90 1.46
N CYS A 141 23.17 -1.83 0.66
CA CYS A 141 23.61 -0.53 1.13
C CYS A 141 22.79 -0.10 2.34
N ILE A 142 23.44 0.47 3.35
CA ILE A 142 22.75 0.99 4.54
C ILE A 142 21.72 2.04 4.16
N SER A 143 20.57 2.01 4.82
CA SER A 143 19.51 2.99 4.60
C SER A 143 19.92 4.40 5.02
N PRO A 144 19.50 5.44 4.27
CA PRO A 144 19.69 6.83 4.65
C PRO A 144 19.28 7.13 6.09
N LEU A 145 18.14 6.58 6.54
CA LEU A 145 17.71 6.59 7.94
C LEU A 145 17.69 5.15 8.44
N TYR A 146 18.62 4.80 9.32
CA TYR A 146 18.81 3.43 9.78
C TYR A 146 18.77 3.29 11.30
N GLY A 147 18.04 2.28 11.78
CA GLY A 147 18.01 1.91 13.19
C GLY A 147 17.68 0.44 13.40
N LYS A 148 18.29 -0.18 14.41
CA LYS A 148 18.04 -1.58 14.78
C LYS A 148 18.08 -1.75 16.29
N ASN A 149 17.16 -2.56 16.84
CA ASN A 149 17.07 -2.84 18.28
C ASN A 149 16.86 -1.57 19.13
N LEU A 150 15.95 -0.69 18.69
CA LEU A 150 15.71 0.61 19.32
C LEU A 150 14.38 0.61 20.12
N GLU A 151 14.31 1.54 21.05
CA GLU A 151 13.07 1.88 21.76
C GLU A 151 12.85 3.40 21.74
N ASP A 152 11.58 3.80 21.60
CA ASP A 152 11.19 5.20 21.69
C ASP A 152 11.88 6.10 20.64
N VAL A 153 11.52 5.91 19.36
CA VAL A 153 12.03 6.70 18.25
C VAL A 153 10.90 7.47 17.59
N ALA A 154 11.12 8.75 17.34
CA ALA A 154 10.12 9.58 16.67
C ALA A 154 10.74 10.44 15.56
N PHE A 155 9.98 10.58 14.47
CA PHE A 155 10.19 11.57 13.41
C PHE A 155 9.01 12.52 13.42
N THR A 156 9.25 13.79 13.67
CA THR A 156 8.19 14.79 13.81
C THR A 156 8.47 16.07 13.03
N GLY A 157 7.51 16.99 13.07
CA GLY A 157 7.58 18.24 12.32
C GLY A 157 7.07 18.08 10.88
N LYS A 158 7.32 19.09 10.03
CA LYS A 158 6.84 19.13 8.64
C LYS A 158 7.96 19.32 7.61
N GLY A 159 9.18 19.00 8.00
CA GLY A 159 10.33 18.99 7.09
C GLY A 159 10.29 17.82 6.12
N VAL A 160 11.13 17.89 5.10
CA VAL A 160 11.21 16.96 4.00
C VAL A 160 12.47 16.12 4.10
N TRP A 161 12.33 14.79 4.00
CA TRP A 161 13.42 13.83 3.93
C TRP A 161 13.49 13.30 2.50
N ASP A 162 14.55 13.65 1.76
CA ASP A 162 14.73 13.33 0.34
C ASP A 162 15.88 12.34 0.15
N GLY A 163 15.55 11.16 -0.38
CA GLY A 163 16.47 10.03 -0.53
C GLY A 163 17.42 10.12 -1.73
N SER A 164 17.33 11.16 -2.57
CA SER A 164 18.09 11.28 -3.84
C SER A 164 18.04 9.99 -4.69
N GLY A 165 16.87 9.37 -4.73
CA GLY A 165 16.68 8.05 -5.34
C GLY A 165 16.91 7.99 -6.86
N GLU A 166 16.96 9.14 -7.53
CA GLU A 166 17.22 9.25 -8.96
C GLU A 166 18.55 8.64 -9.39
N VAL A 167 19.57 8.68 -8.52
CA VAL A 167 20.89 8.09 -8.83
C VAL A 167 20.94 6.58 -8.61
N TRP A 168 19.91 6.02 -7.97
CA TRP A 168 19.86 4.61 -7.61
C TRP A 168 18.95 3.76 -8.50
N ARG A 169 17.87 4.37 -9.03
CA ARG A 169 16.77 3.61 -9.66
C ARG A 169 17.04 3.32 -11.13
N GLN A 170 16.73 2.09 -11.54
CA GLN A 170 16.49 1.79 -12.95
C GLN A 170 15.16 2.40 -13.41
N VAL A 171 15.01 2.66 -14.70
CA VAL A 171 13.79 3.23 -15.27
C VAL A 171 13.38 2.48 -16.53
N LYS A 172 12.11 2.04 -16.58
CA LYS A 172 11.52 1.39 -17.76
C LYS A 172 11.05 2.45 -18.77
N ARG A 173 11.41 2.28 -20.05
CA ARG A 173 11.00 3.19 -21.12
C ARG A 173 9.48 3.31 -21.25
N SER A 174 8.74 2.20 -21.08
CA SER A 174 7.27 2.17 -21.15
C SER A 174 6.57 3.07 -20.14
N LYS A 175 7.27 3.49 -19.08
CA LYS A 175 6.77 4.39 -18.05
C LYS A 175 7.07 5.88 -18.33
N LEU A 176 7.69 6.21 -19.46
CA LEU A 176 8.15 7.56 -19.77
C LEU A 176 7.63 8.05 -21.13
N THR A 177 7.53 9.37 -21.28
CA THR A 177 7.42 9.99 -22.59
C THR A 177 8.78 9.93 -23.31
N GLU A 178 8.79 10.03 -24.65
CA GLU A 178 10.03 10.04 -25.44
C GLU A 178 11.01 11.16 -25.00
N SER A 179 10.49 12.32 -24.64
CA SER A 179 11.30 13.43 -24.12
C SER A 179 11.95 13.11 -22.76
N GLN A 180 11.21 12.46 -21.86
CA GLN A 180 11.75 12.02 -20.57
C GLN A 180 12.79 10.90 -20.75
N TRP A 181 12.50 9.93 -21.63
CA TRP A 181 13.45 8.86 -21.95
C TRP A 181 14.76 9.41 -22.50
N LYS A 182 14.69 10.35 -23.46
CA LYS A 182 15.87 11.00 -24.02
C LYS A 182 16.72 11.67 -22.94
N LYS A 183 16.11 12.37 -21.98
CA LYS A 183 16.82 13.00 -20.86
C LYS A 183 17.55 11.97 -19.99
N PHE A 184 16.94 10.82 -19.71
CA PHE A 184 17.61 9.75 -18.96
C PHE A 184 18.82 9.20 -19.72
N VAL A 185 18.68 8.94 -21.01
CA VAL A 185 19.80 8.46 -21.84
C VAL A 185 20.93 9.48 -21.90
N GLU A 186 20.62 10.76 -22.01
CA GLU A 186 21.60 11.86 -22.04
C GLU A 186 22.25 12.13 -20.68
N SER A 187 21.64 11.72 -19.59
CA SER A 187 22.20 11.92 -18.22
C SER A 187 23.35 10.97 -17.90
N GLY A 188 23.69 10.06 -18.78
CA GLY A 188 24.67 8.99 -18.53
C GLY A 188 24.00 7.65 -18.22
N GLY A 189 24.70 6.74 -17.54
CA GLY A 189 24.22 5.39 -17.30
C GLY A 189 24.25 4.52 -18.57
N VAL A 190 23.48 3.43 -18.57
CA VAL A 190 23.44 2.46 -19.67
C VAL A 190 22.01 2.04 -20.00
N VAL A 191 21.78 1.70 -21.27
CA VAL A 191 20.51 1.16 -21.76
C VAL A 191 20.73 -0.29 -22.16
N ASN A 192 19.78 -1.18 -21.79
CA ASN A 192 19.86 -2.59 -22.20
C ASN A 192 19.73 -2.75 -23.72
N GLU A 193 20.15 -3.91 -24.25
CA GLU A 193 20.15 -4.22 -25.68
C GLU A 193 18.77 -4.04 -26.34
N SER A 194 17.70 -4.44 -25.64
CA SER A 194 16.32 -4.28 -26.12
C SER A 194 15.79 -2.84 -26.07
N LYS A 195 16.57 -1.89 -25.55
CA LYS A 195 16.22 -0.47 -25.38
C LYS A 195 14.93 -0.24 -24.57
N THR A 196 14.61 -1.15 -23.66
CA THR A 196 13.40 -1.11 -22.83
C THR A 196 13.64 -0.53 -21.45
N SER A 197 14.91 -0.51 -20.99
CA SER A 197 15.25 -0.06 -19.65
C SER A 197 16.59 0.69 -19.62
N TRP A 198 16.62 1.75 -18.83
CA TRP A 198 17.82 2.51 -18.48
C TRP A 198 18.27 2.13 -17.06
N TYR A 199 19.58 2.04 -16.86
CA TYR A 199 20.22 1.70 -15.58
C TYR A 199 21.27 2.74 -15.21
N PRO A 200 21.45 3.03 -13.89
CA PRO A 200 22.46 3.99 -13.44
C PRO A 200 23.90 3.62 -13.80
N SER A 201 24.22 2.32 -13.91
CA SER A 201 25.53 1.82 -14.26
C SER A 201 25.48 0.45 -14.93
N GLU A 202 26.57 0.09 -15.62
CA GLU A 202 26.75 -1.24 -16.22
C GLU A 202 26.78 -2.34 -15.15
N THR A 203 27.41 -2.08 -14.00
CA THR A 203 27.43 -3.00 -12.85
C THR A 203 26.02 -3.29 -12.37
N PHE A 204 25.17 -2.27 -12.24
CA PHE A 204 23.76 -2.45 -11.91
C PHE A 204 23.05 -3.36 -12.93
N MET A 205 23.18 -3.02 -14.22
CA MET A 205 22.51 -3.78 -15.28
C MET A 205 22.93 -5.26 -15.27
N LYS A 206 24.24 -5.55 -15.16
CA LYS A 206 24.74 -6.92 -15.08
C LYS A 206 24.26 -7.65 -13.84
N ALA A 207 24.23 -6.98 -12.69
CA ALA A 207 23.78 -7.58 -11.42
C ALA A 207 22.28 -7.87 -11.40
N SER A 208 21.47 -7.16 -12.19
CA SER A 208 20.02 -7.41 -12.29
C SER A 208 19.69 -8.70 -13.05
N VAL A 209 20.62 -9.22 -13.83
CA VAL A 209 20.46 -10.50 -14.53
C VAL A 209 20.63 -11.65 -13.52
N GLY A 210 19.64 -12.52 -13.41
CA GLY A 210 19.65 -13.65 -12.45
C GLY A 210 19.28 -13.29 -11.01
N ALA A 211 18.89 -12.04 -10.75
CA ALA A 211 18.31 -11.69 -9.46
C ALA A 211 16.87 -12.23 -9.35
N ASP A 212 16.49 -12.72 -8.17
CA ASP A 212 15.07 -12.91 -7.81
C ASP A 212 14.52 -11.53 -7.42
N GLN A 213 13.86 -10.87 -8.36
CA GLN A 213 13.45 -9.48 -8.29
C GLN A 213 14.65 -8.53 -8.02
N ASN A 214 14.91 -8.12 -6.78
CA ASN A 214 16.04 -7.26 -6.42
C ASN A 214 17.01 -7.93 -5.44
N VAL A 215 16.88 -9.24 -5.20
CA VAL A 215 17.76 -10.00 -4.29
C VAL A 215 18.58 -11.02 -5.06
N ARG A 216 19.86 -11.12 -4.76
CA ARG A 216 20.80 -12.10 -5.34
C ARG A 216 20.96 -13.28 -4.36
N LEU A 217 20.22 -14.36 -4.62
CA LEU A 217 20.20 -15.56 -3.78
C LEU A 217 21.46 -16.44 -3.97
N ASP A 218 22.17 -16.25 -5.06
CA ASP A 218 23.39 -16.96 -5.44
C ASP A 218 24.64 -16.43 -4.75
N LEU A 219 24.66 -15.17 -4.30
CA LEU A 219 25.79 -14.55 -3.60
C LEU A 219 25.80 -14.92 -2.11
N LYS A 220 27.00 -15.08 -1.53
CA LYS A 220 27.15 -15.59 -0.17
C LYS A 220 28.05 -14.75 0.73
N THR A 221 29.04 -14.06 0.18
CA THR A 221 30.02 -13.29 0.96
C THR A 221 29.78 -11.80 0.84
N LYS A 222 30.26 -11.03 1.80
CA LYS A 222 30.16 -9.57 1.76
C LYS A 222 30.84 -9.00 0.52
N GLU A 223 31.98 -9.57 0.15
CA GLU A 223 32.77 -9.18 -1.02
C GLU A 223 32.00 -9.40 -2.33
N ASP A 224 31.21 -10.48 -2.43
CA ASP A 224 30.34 -10.71 -3.60
C ASP A 224 29.31 -9.57 -3.73
N PHE A 225 28.71 -9.14 -2.61
CA PHE A 225 27.76 -8.04 -2.60
C PHE A 225 28.43 -6.68 -2.82
N GLU A 226 29.64 -6.44 -2.31
CA GLU A 226 30.40 -5.22 -2.58
C GLU A 226 30.69 -5.04 -4.09
N ALA A 227 30.92 -6.12 -4.81
CA ALA A 227 31.12 -6.10 -6.27
C ALA A 227 29.89 -5.61 -7.06
N ILE A 228 28.70 -5.69 -6.47
CA ILE A 228 27.45 -5.25 -7.09
C ILE A 228 26.78 -4.09 -6.33
N HIS A 229 27.56 -3.29 -5.61
CA HIS A 229 27.10 -2.22 -4.72
C HIS A 229 25.99 -1.35 -5.34
N ASP A 230 26.12 -0.93 -6.58
CA ASP A 230 25.17 -0.07 -7.28
C ASP A 230 23.77 -0.67 -7.43
N PHE A 231 23.67 -1.99 -7.52
CA PHE A 231 22.42 -2.74 -7.59
C PHE A 231 21.68 -2.79 -6.24
N LEU A 232 22.42 -2.69 -5.14
CA LEU A 232 21.92 -2.91 -3.79
C LEU A 232 21.27 -1.65 -3.20
N ARG A 233 20.32 -1.08 -3.93
CA ARG A 233 19.57 0.12 -3.55
C ARG A 233 19.02 0.01 -2.13
N PRO A 234 19.28 0.97 -1.22
CA PRO A 234 18.68 0.96 0.11
C PRO A 234 17.20 1.39 0.08
N VAL A 235 16.44 1.08 1.11
CA VAL A 235 15.19 1.78 1.43
C VAL A 235 15.51 3.12 2.10
N LEU A 236 14.64 4.12 2.01
CA LEU A 236 14.94 5.44 2.62
C LEU A 236 14.99 5.36 4.14
N VAL A 237 14.01 4.70 4.74
CA VAL A 237 13.92 4.53 6.19
C VAL A 237 13.84 3.05 6.52
N SER A 238 14.83 2.52 7.24
CA SER A 238 14.81 1.15 7.76
C SER A 238 14.96 1.16 9.28
N ILE A 239 13.90 0.77 9.98
CA ILE A 239 13.92 0.56 11.43
C ILE A 239 13.52 -0.86 11.72
N GLN A 240 14.39 -1.60 12.43
CA GLN A 240 14.25 -3.04 12.60
C GLN A 240 14.26 -3.44 14.08
N ASN A 241 13.50 -4.49 14.45
CA ASN A 241 13.49 -5.10 15.79
C ASN A 241 13.35 -4.06 16.91
N SER A 242 12.38 -3.15 16.80
CA SER A 242 12.30 -1.97 17.66
C SER A 242 10.91 -1.83 18.29
N LYS A 243 10.78 -0.94 19.27
CA LYS A 243 9.52 -0.72 19.97
C LYS A 243 9.18 0.76 20.07
N ARG A 244 7.90 1.08 19.96
CA ARG A 244 7.38 2.45 20.07
C ARG A 244 8.07 3.40 19.09
N VAL A 245 7.75 3.21 17.81
CA VAL A 245 8.26 4.02 16.72
C VAL A 245 7.13 4.88 16.16
N MET A 246 7.39 6.17 15.95
CA MET A 246 6.40 7.12 15.46
C MET A 246 6.93 8.00 14.33
N PHE A 247 6.11 8.13 13.30
CA PHE A 247 6.24 9.10 12.23
C PHE A 247 5.02 10.02 12.28
N ASP A 248 5.20 11.31 12.61
CA ASP A 248 4.11 12.27 12.77
C ASP A 248 4.43 13.61 12.11
N GLY A 249 3.89 13.82 10.91
CA GLY A 249 3.93 15.07 10.18
C GLY A 249 4.93 15.22 9.04
N PRO A 250 6.09 14.51 8.98
CA PRO A 250 7.10 14.75 7.94
C PRO A 250 6.65 14.32 6.53
N VAL A 251 7.39 14.84 5.55
CA VAL A 251 7.36 14.35 4.17
C VAL A 251 8.57 13.44 3.94
N PHE A 252 8.33 12.24 3.42
CA PHE A 252 9.38 11.32 2.95
C PHE A 252 9.26 11.15 1.44
N GLN A 253 10.33 11.40 0.71
CA GLN A 253 10.26 11.38 -0.74
C GLN A 253 11.51 10.87 -1.44
N ASN A 254 11.32 10.51 -2.72
CA ASN A 254 12.40 10.23 -3.65
C ASN A 254 13.36 9.14 -3.15
N SER A 255 12.78 8.05 -2.65
CA SER A 255 13.54 6.91 -2.13
C SER A 255 14.30 6.15 -3.24
N PRO A 256 15.47 5.57 -2.94
CA PRO A 256 16.17 4.67 -3.85
C PRO A 256 15.38 3.39 -4.20
N ALA A 257 14.61 2.86 -3.25
CA ALA A 257 13.73 1.71 -3.38
C ALA A 257 12.45 1.97 -2.58
N TRP A 258 11.97 1.07 -1.71
CA TRP A 258 10.87 1.31 -0.78
C TRP A 258 11.14 2.55 0.08
N ASN A 259 10.11 3.27 0.47
CA ASN A 259 10.31 4.51 1.21
C ASN A 259 10.45 4.26 2.72
N ILE A 260 9.38 3.90 3.42
CA ILE A 260 9.39 3.66 4.86
C ILE A 260 9.21 2.16 5.10
N HIS A 261 10.23 1.49 5.64
CA HIS A 261 10.24 0.06 5.92
C HIS A 261 10.47 -0.22 7.42
N PRO A 262 9.41 -0.22 8.24
CA PRO A 262 9.45 -0.76 9.60
C PRO A 262 9.38 -2.29 9.57
N LEU A 263 10.38 -2.95 10.15
CA LEU A 263 10.49 -4.41 10.21
C LEU A 263 10.51 -4.89 11.66
N MET A 264 9.55 -5.74 12.02
CA MET A 264 9.41 -6.29 13.39
C MET A 264 9.37 -5.18 14.46
N ILE A 265 8.44 -4.24 14.28
CA ILE A 265 8.18 -3.17 15.24
C ILE A 265 6.97 -3.53 16.11
N GLU A 266 7.11 -3.39 17.42
CA GLU A 266 5.99 -3.40 18.37
C GLU A 266 5.60 -1.95 18.72
N ASP A 267 4.33 -1.61 18.55
CA ASP A 267 3.79 -0.26 18.72
C ASP A 267 4.34 0.74 17.67
N LEU A 268 3.78 0.70 16.45
CA LEU A 268 4.10 1.58 15.33
C LEU A 268 2.99 2.58 15.08
N ILE A 269 3.33 3.86 14.97
CA ILE A 269 2.41 4.94 14.58
C ILE A 269 2.95 5.65 13.35
N VAL A 270 2.14 5.72 12.30
CA VAL A 270 2.40 6.51 11.09
C VAL A 270 1.19 7.42 10.89
N ARG A 271 1.34 8.71 11.16
CA ARG A 271 0.22 9.64 11.05
C ARG A 271 0.63 11.00 10.48
N ASN A 272 -0.30 11.64 9.79
CA ASN A 272 -0.10 12.99 9.24
C ASN A 272 1.10 13.10 8.28
N VAL A 273 1.61 11.98 7.75
CA VAL A 273 2.77 11.98 6.85
C VAL A 273 2.35 12.13 5.39
N SER A 274 3.27 12.62 4.57
CA SER A 274 3.14 12.56 3.11
C SER A 274 4.31 11.76 2.54
N VAL A 275 4.00 10.70 1.77
CA VAL A 275 5.01 9.85 1.16
C VAL A 275 4.94 10.00 -0.35
N ARG A 276 6.07 10.33 -0.99
CA ARG A 276 6.12 10.63 -2.42
C ARG A 276 7.29 9.97 -3.11
N ASN A 277 7.01 9.25 -4.17
CA ASN A 277 8.01 8.77 -5.11
C ASN A 277 7.54 9.07 -6.54
N PRO A 278 8.43 9.25 -7.51
CA PRO A 278 8.02 9.39 -8.91
C PRO A 278 7.18 8.18 -9.33
N TRP A 279 6.10 8.41 -10.09
CA TRP A 279 5.20 7.36 -10.56
C TRP A 279 5.90 6.25 -11.37
N PHE A 280 7.04 6.55 -11.96
CA PHE A 280 7.87 5.60 -12.72
C PHE A 280 8.94 4.90 -11.85
N SER A 281 8.99 5.18 -10.55
CA SER A 281 10.00 4.60 -9.66
C SER A 281 9.76 3.11 -9.48
N GLN A 282 10.74 2.31 -9.90
CA GLN A 282 10.71 0.85 -9.75
C GLN A 282 10.90 0.48 -8.27
N ASN A 283 9.99 -0.30 -7.70
CA ASN A 283 9.92 -0.61 -6.26
C ASN A 283 9.89 0.68 -5.40
N GLY A 284 9.17 1.67 -5.88
CA GLY A 284 8.99 2.94 -5.18
C GLY A 284 7.80 2.91 -4.25
N ASP A 285 7.66 1.83 -3.45
CA ASP A 285 6.60 1.63 -2.46
C ASP A 285 6.59 2.75 -1.42
N GLY A 286 5.44 3.02 -0.83
CA GLY A 286 5.30 4.10 0.14
C GLY A 286 5.64 3.67 1.56
N LEU A 287 4.92 2.70 2.08
CA LEU A 287 5.07 2.20 3.45
C LEU A 287 4.95 0.68 3.44
N ASP A 288 6.01 0.00 3.77
CA ASP A 288 6.07 -1.46 3.85
C ASP A 288 6.14 -1.90 5.31
N VAL A 289 4.98 -2.16 5.90
CA VAL A 289 4.87 -2.63 7.29
C VAL A 289 5.12 -4.14 7.31
N GLU A 290 6.30 -4.56 7.77
CA GLU A 290 6.70 -5.97 7.71
C GLU A 290 6.83 -6.59 9.11
N SER A 291 6.05 -7.65 9.37
CA SER A 291 6.08 -8.40 10.64
C SER A 291 5.92 -7.51 11.89
N CYS A 292 5.12 -6.45 11.80
CA CYS A 292 4.89 -5.50 12.87
C CYS A 292 3.64 -5.86 13.69
N LYS A 293 3.60 -5.40 14.94
CA LYS A 293 2.50 -5.63 15.85
C LYS A 293 2.00 -4.33 16.48
N ASN A 294 0.66 -4.18 16.59
CA ASN A 294 0.01 -2.98 17.10
C ASN A 294 0.40 -1.75 16.25
N VAL A 295 -0.24 -1.59 15.11
CA VAL A 295 0.11 -0.60 14.08
C VAL A 295 -1.06 0.35 13.86
N ILE A 296 -0.77 1.64 13.76
CA ILE A 296 -1.70 2.67 13.31
C ILE A 296 -1.09 3.38 12.11
N VAL A 297 -1.85 3.48 11.01
CA VAL A 297 -1.54 4.30 9.82
C VAL A 297 -2.74 5.19 9.56
N GLU A 298 -2.63 6.48 9.85
CA GLU A 298 -3.80 7.37 9.75
C GLU A 298 -3.49 8.77 9.23
N ASN A 299 -4.51 9.42 8.68
CA ASN A 299 -4.47 10.83 8.26
C ASN A 299 -3.27 11.16 7.34
N SER A 300 -2.88 10.22 6.50
CA SER A 300 -1.65 10.30 5.70
C SER A 300 -1.96 10.26 4.20
N SER A 301 -1.01 10.72 3.39
CA SER A 301 -1.14 10.75 1.94
C SER A 301 0.03 10.06 1.25
N PHE A 302 -0.28 9.32 0.18
CA PHE A 302 0.68 8.55 -0.59
C PHE A 302 0.54 8.87 -2.09
N ASP A 303 1.67 9.12 -2.75
CA ASP A 303 1.77 9.34 -4.19
C ASP A 303 3.07 8.69 -4.67
N VAL A 304 2.98 7.45 -5.14
CA VAL A 304 4.15 6.56 -5.26
C VAL A 304 4.16 5.78 -6.58
N GLY A 305 5.25 5.10 -6.86
CA GLY A 305 5.44 4.35 -8.10
C GLY A 305 5.23 2.84 -8.00
N ASP A 306 4.96 2.33 -6.79
CA ASP A 306 4.62 0.93 -6.50
C ASP A 306 3.53 0.88 -5.40
N ASP A 307 3.42 -0.14 -4.56
CA ASP A 307 2.36 -0.25 -3.55
C ASP A 307 2.40 0.92 -2.53
N ALA A 308 1.26 1.55 -2.25
CA ALA A 308 1.23 2.74 -1.39
C ALA A 308 1.35 2.40 0.09
N ILE A 309 0.45 1.56 0.61
CA ILE A 309 0.50 1.00 1.97
C ILE A 309 0.51 -0.51 1.83
N CYS A 310 1.64 -1.14 2.14
CA CYS A 310 1.85 -2.55 1.95
C CYS A 310 2.10 -3.27 3.28
N ILE A 311 1.37 -4.37 3.52
CA ILE A 311 1.48 -5.19 4.71
C ILE A 311 2.17 -6.49 4.34
N LYS A 312 3.31 -6.76 4.97
CA LYS A 312 4.20 -7.88 4.66
C LYS A 312 4.59 -8.66 5.93
N SER A 313 5.09 -9.88 5.76
CA SER A 313 5.59 -10.71 6.87
C SER A 313 6.65 -11.72 6.43
N GLY A 314 7.53 -11.30 5.54
CA GLY A 314 8.62 -12.13 5.01
C GLY A 314 8.24 -12.98 3.80
N LYS A 315 9.25 -13.46 3.10
CA LYS A 315 9.15 -14.22 1.84
C LYS A 315 9.60 -15.65 2.02
N ASP A 316 8.81 -16.59 1.51
CA ASP A 316 9.14 -18.01 1.37
C ASP A 316 9.66 -18.63 2.69
N LYS A 317 10.75 -19.40 2.62
CA LYS A 317 11.33 -20.05 3.79
C LYS A 317 11.80 -19.07 4.86
N ASP A 318 12.43 -17.95 4.49
CA ASP A 318 12.92 -16.94 5.45
C ASP A 318 11.74 -16.33 6.25
N GLY A 319 10.63 -16.04 5.58
CA GLY A 319 9.42 -15.53 6.23
C GLY A 319 8.75 -16.56 7.14
N ARG A 320 8.65 -17.83 6.69
CA ARG A 320 8.10 -18.92 7.52
C ARG A 320 8.98 -19.23 8.73
N ASP A 321 10.30 -19.29 8.54
CA ASP A 321 11.27 -19.53 9.63
C ASP A 321 11.26 -18.39 10.66
N ARG A 322 11.13 -17.13 10.20
CA ARG A 322 10.92 -15.98 11.07
C ARG A 322 9.65 -16.14 11.91
N GLY A 323 8.57 -16.64 11.31
CA GLY A 323 7.33 -16.97 11.99
C GLY A 323 6.63 -15.80 12.70
N VAL A 324 6.91 -14.56 12.30
CA VAL A 324 6.36 -13.34 12.91
C VAL A 324 5.34 -12.73 11.97
N PRO A 325 4.05 -12.81 12.31
CA PRO A 325 2.99 -12.19 11.50
C PRO A 325 3.02 -10.66 11.59
N CYS A 326 2.36 -10.01 10.64
CA CYS A 326 1.92 -8.63 10.83
C CYS A 326 0.52 -8.64 11.45
N GLU A 327 0.34 -8.04 12.64
CA GLU A 327 -0.90 -8.20 13.39
C GLU A 327 -1.38 -6.97 14.15
N ASN A 328 -2.72 -6.86 14.34
CA ASN A 328 -3.38 -5.76 15.04
C ASN A 328 -3.08 -4.41 14.36
N ILE A 329 -3.65 -4.22 13.18
CA ILE A 329 -3.34 -3.11 12.28
C ILE A 329 -4.59 -2.26 12.08
N ILE A 330 -4.48 -0.95 12.24
CA ILE A 330 -5.51 0.03 11.90
C ILE A 330 -4.97 0.95 10.80
N ILE A 331 -5.64 0.98 9.65
CA ILE A 331 -5.35 1.87 8.52
C ILE A 331 -6.60 2.73 8.30
N LYS A 332 -6.52 4.04 8.56
CA LYS A 332 -7.72 4.88 8.61
C LYS A 332 -7.47 6.28 8.05
N ASN A 333 -8.46 6.86 7.36
CA ASN A 333 -8.42 8.24 6.91
C ASN A 333 -7.23 8.56 5.99
N ASN A 334 -6.82 7.66 5.11
CA ASN A 334 -5.69 7.86 4.22
C ASN A 334 -6.14 8.16 2.79
N ILE A 335 -5.32 8.91 2.07
CA ILE A 335 -5.52 9.22 0.65
C ILE A 335 -4.35 8.67 -0.14
N VAL A 336 -4.64 7.91 -1.20
CA VAL A 336 -3.63 7.43 -2.16
C VAL A 336 -3.92 8.04 -3.52
N TYR A 337 -2.97 8.79 -4.04
CA TYR A 337 -3.07 9.45 -5.35
C TYR A 337 -2.65 8.53 -6.49
N HIS A 338 -1.47 7.89 -6.37
CA HIS A 338 -0.97 6.88 -7.30
C HIS A 338 -0.28 5.75 -6.53
N GLY A 339 -0.17 4.59 -7.16
CA GLY A 339 0.51 3.40 -6.66
C GLY A 339 0.05 2.16 -7.40
N HIS A 340 0.80 1.07 -7.33
CA HIS A 340 0.35 -0.22 -7.86
C HIS A 340 -0.78 -0.82 -7.02
N GLY A 341 -0.89 -0.47 -5.74
CA GLY A 341 -1.97 -0.83 -4.85
C GLY A 341 -2.26 0.27 -3.84
N GLY A 342 -3.53 0.53 -3.53
CA GLY A 342 -3.94 1.50 -2.50
C GLY A 342 -3.59 0.96 -1.11
N VAL A 343 -4.20 -0.15 -0.72
CA VAL A 343 -3.81 -0.99 0.42
C VAL A 343 -3.51 -2.38 -0.11
N THR A 344 -2.28 -2.84 0.11
CA THR A 344 -1.78 -4.12 -0.38
C THR A 344 -1.44 -5.05 0.77
N VAL A 345 -1.76 -6.34 0.64
CA VAL A 345 -1.26 -7.42 1.47
C VAL A 345 -0.43 -8.36 0.59
N GLY A 346 0.84 -8.53 0.93
CA GLY A 346 1.76 -9.41 0.20
C GLY A 346 2.53 -8.72 -0.95
N SER A 347 3.13 -9.52 -1.87
CA SER A 347 3.17 -11.00 -1.91
C SER A 347 3.97 -11.64 -0.76
N GLU A 348 4.86 -10.92 -0.13
CA GLU A 348 5.71 -11.37 0.98
C GLU A 348 4.89 -11.43 2.29
N MET A 349 4.06 -12.50 2.44
CA MET A 349 3.16 -12.68 3.59
C MET A 349 3.34 -14.02 4.29
N SER A 350 4.54 -14.60 4.19
CA SER A 350 4.84 -15.98 4.65
C SER A 350 4.72 -16.19 6.16
N GLY A 351 4.89 -15.13 6.97
CA GLY A 351 4.65 -15.15 8.41
C GLY A 351 3.17 -14.95 8.80
N GLY A 352 2.30 -14.65 7.83
CA GLY A 352 0.88 -14.37 8.05
C GLY A 352 0.55 -12.89 8.31
N VAL A 353 -0.74 -12.55 8.12
CA VAL A 353 -1.32 -11.24 8.44
C VAL A 353 -2.67 -11.47 9.13
N LYS A 354 -2.90 -10.85 10.27
CA LYS A 354 -4.17 -11.04 10.98
C LYS A 354 -4.63 -9.80 11.75
N ASN A 355 -5.95 -9.69 11.92
CA ASN A 355 -6.57 -8.60 12.64
C ASN A 355 -6.20 -7.24 12.03
N MET A 356 -6.67 -6.96 10.82
CA MET A 356 -6.47 -5.68 10.14
C MET A 356 -7.81 -4.98 9.91
N HIS A 357 -7.90 -3.73 10.32
CA HIS A 357 -9.02 -2.83 10.05
C HIS A 357 -8.58 -1.72 9.09
N VAL A 358 -9.29 -1.58 7.97
CA VAL A 358 -9.07 -0.51 6.99
C VAL A 358 -10.35 0.28 6.82
N SER A 359 -10.33 1.59 7.05
CA SER A 359 -11.55 2.38 6.90
C SER A 359 -11.32 3.81 6.46
N ASN A 360 -12.36 4.39 5.84
CA ASN A 360 -12.39 5.79 5.41
C ASN A 360 -11.15 6.19 4.58
N CYS A 361 -10.83 5.38 3.56
CA CYS A 361 -9.71 5.63 2.67
C CYS A 361 -10.20 5.94 1.25
N THR A 362 -9.45 6.81 0.56
CA THR A 362 -9.73 7.19 -0.83
C THR A 362 -8.54 6.83 -1.72
N PHE A 363 -8.80 6.13 -2.82
CA PHE A 363 -7.79 5.76 -3.82
C PHE A 363 -8.14 6.39 -5.16
N MET A 364 -7.19 7.13 -5.75
CA MET A 364 -7.39 7.89 -6.99
C MET A 364 -6.31 7.53 -8.00
N GLY A 365 -6.64 6.69 -9.00
CA GLY A 365 -5.68 6.29 -10.04
C GLY A 365 -4.61 5.29 -9.60
N THR A 366 -4.85 4.52 -8.53
CA THR A 366 -4.00 3.36 -8.20
C THR A 366 -4.27 2.24 -9.21
N ASP A 367 -3.24 1.49 -9.63
CA ASP A 367 -3.44 0.39 -10.59
C ASP A 367 -4.45 -0.64 -10.06
N VAL A 368 -4.38 -0.96 -8.77
CA VAL A 368 -5.34 -1.79 -8.03
C VAL A 368 -5.75 -1.05 -6.76
N GLY A 369 -7.02 -1.13 -6.37
CA GLY A 369 -7.49 -0.45 -5.15
C GLY A 369 -7.10 -1.23 -3.88
N LEU A 370 -7.87 -2.26 -3.54
CA LEU A 370 -7.58 -3.23 -2.48
C LEU A 370 -6.89 -4.44 -3.11
N ARG A 371 -5.65 -4.70 -2.74
CA ARG A 371 -4.77 -5.67 -3.42
C ARG A 371 -4.25 -6.73 -2.46
N PHE A 372 -4.76 -7.96 -2.57
CA PHE A 372 -4.27 -9.12 -1.82
C PHE A 372 -3.60 -10.08 -2.80
N LYS A 373 -2.31 -10.29 -2.65
CA LYS A 373 -1.52 -11.08 -3.61
C LYS A 373 -0.60 -12.07 -2.89
N SER A 374 -0.57 -13.29 -3.41
CA SER A 374 0.36 -14.34 -2.99
C SER A 374 0.53 -15.37 -4.09
N ASN A 375 1.39 -16.35 -3.89
CA ASN A 375 1.56 -17.48 -4.78
C ASN A 375 2.02 -18.72 -4.01
N ARG A 376 1.89 -19.88 -4.65
CA ARG A 376 2.49 -21.12 -4.15
C ARG A 376 3.97 -20.90 -3.85
N GLY A 377 4.48 -21.46 -2.77
CA GLY A 377 5.84 -21.22 -2.27
C GLY A 377 5.89 -20.27 -1.07
N ARG A 378 4.96 -19.28 -1.01
CA ARG A 378 4.90 -18.32 0.11
C ARG A 378 4.46 -18.98 1.41
N GLY A 379 3.37 -19.76 1.40
CA GLY A 379 2.69 -20.15 2.62
C GLY A 379 2.08 -18.95 3.35
N GLY A 380 1.80 -19.12 4.65
CA GLY A 380 1.21 -18.08 5.49
C GLY A 380 -0.30 -17.94 5.33
N VAL A 381 -0.93 -17.35 6.33
CA VAL A 381 -2.38 -17.14 6.38
C VAL A 381 -2.69 -15.66 6.56
N VAL A 382 -3.58 -15.13 5.71
CA VAL A 382 -4.18 -13.79 5.87
C VAL A 382 -5.60 -13.98 6.35
N GLU A 383 -5.90 -13.49 7.55
CA GLU A 383 -7.21 -13.71 8.17
C GLU A 383 -7.69 -12.57 9.06
N ASN A 384 -9.01 -12.50 9.27
CA ASN A 384 -9.66 -11.48 10.11
C ASN A 384 -9.35 -10.07 9.61
N ILE A 385 -9.71 -9.81 8.36
CA ILE A 385 -9.50 -8.53 7.69
C ILE A 385 -10.86 -7.84 7.53
N PHE A 386 -10.95 -6.60 8.00
CA PHE A 386 -12.18 -5.81 8.01
C PHE A 386 -11.94 -4.50 7.29
N ILE A 387 -12.68 -4.27 6.21
CA ILE A 387 -12.51 -3.12 5.33
C ILE A 387 -13.84 -2.41 5.20
N SER A 388 -13.88 -1.09 5.40
CA SER A 388 -15.11 -0.33 5.25
C SER A 388 -14.89 1.10 4.75
N ASP A 389 -15.94 1.66 4.16
CA ASP A 389 -15.97 3.07 3.78
C ASP A 389 -14.81 3.46 2.85
N ILE A 390 -14.68 2.73 1.74
CA ILE A 390 -13.62 2.92 0.75
C ILE A 390 -14.18 3.58 -0.50
N PHE A 391 -13.47 4.60 -0.98
CA PHE A 391 -13.83 5.35 -2.18
C PHE A 391 -12.72 5.20 -3.21
N MET A 392 -13.08 4.78 -4.44
CA MET A 392 -12.13 4.53 -5.51
C MET A 392 -12.56 5.26 -6.78
N THR A 393 -11.62 5.94 -7.43
CA THR A 393 -11.85 6.51 -8.76
C THR A 393 -10.69 6.18 -9.70
N ASP A 394 -11.03 5.97 -10.98
CA ASP A 394 -10.07 5.84 -12.07
C ASP A 394 -9.01 4.74 -11.82
N ILE A 395 -9.49 3.54 -11.49
CA ILE A 395 -8.65 2.36 -11.23
C ILE A 395 -8.39 1.62 -12.55
N PRO A 396 -7.18 1.70 -13.14
CA PRO A 396 -6.90 1.14 -14.47
C PRO A 396 -6.88 -0.39 -14.54
N SER A 397 -6.95 -1.08 -13.40
CA SER A 397 -7.05 -2.54 -13.32
C SER A 397 -8.19 -2.96 -12.39
N GLN A 398 -7.94 -3.77 -11.36
CA GLN A 398 -8.99 -4.26 -10.46
C GLN A 398 -9.20 -3.32 -9.25
N ALA A 399 -10.46 -2.97 -8.95
CA ALA A 399 -10.74 -2.19 -7.75
C ALA A 399 -10.57 -3.03 -6.46
N ILE A 400 -11.03 -4.29 -6.48
CA ILE A 400 -10.83 -5.25 -5.40
C ILE A 400 -10.21 -6.52 -6.01
N SER A 401 -9.02 -6.90 -5.57
CA SER A 401 -8.27 -8.03 -6.11
C SER A 401 -7.72 -8.93 -5.01
N PHE A 402 -8.08 -10.22 -5.07
CA PHE A 402 -7.50 -11.32 -4.29
C PHE A 402 -6.92 -12.33 -5.25
N ASN A 403 -5.60 -12.49 -5.28
CA ASN A 403 -4.93 -13.34 -6.27
C ASN A 403 -3.85 -14.22 -5.62
N LEU A 404 -4.08 -15.54 -5.60
CA LEU A 404 -3.12 -16.55 -5.14
C LEU A 404 -2.23 -17.11 -6.26
N TYR A 405 -2.30 -16.52 -7.46
CA TYR A 405 -1.46 -16.84 -8.63
C TYR A 405 -0.54 -15.68 -9.02
N TYR A 406 -0.13 -14.87 -8.06
CA TYR A 406 0.69 -13.68 -8.36
C TYR A 406 2.00 -14.05 -9.08
N GLY A 407 2.23 -13.43 -10.24
CA GLY A 407 3.37 -13.75 -11.12
C GLY A 407 3.19 -14.95 -12.04
N GLY A 408 2.03 -15.64 -11.98
CA GLY A 408 1.61 -16.67 -12.92
C GLY A 408 0.40 -16.24 -13.77
N LYS A 409 0.08 -16.97 -14.83
CA LYS A 409 -1.14 -16.74 -15.58
C LYS A 409 -2.33 -17.26 -14.77
N SER A 410 -3.31 -16.41 -14.55
CA SER A 410 -4.60 -16.81 -13.98
C SER A 410 -5.44 -17.58 -14.99
N ILE A 411 -6.48 -18.26 -14.52
CA ILE A 411 -7.47 -18.91 -15.39
C ILE A 411 -8.11 -17.88 -16.33
N ALA A 412 -8.47 -16.72 -15.80
CA ALA A 412 -9.09 -15.65 -16.57
C ALA A 412 -8.18 -15.18 -17.71
N GLU A 413 -6.90 -14.94 -17.44
CA GLU A 413 -5.90 -14.58 -18.46
C GLU A 413 -5.70 -15.70 -19.51
N THR A 414 -5.71 -16.95 -19.09
CA THR A 414 -5.59 -18.09 -20.01
C THR A 414 -6.80 -18.20 -20.94
N LEU A 415 -8.00 -17.94 -20.44
CA LEU A 415 -9.23 -17.94 -21.23
C LEU A 415 -9.33 -16.74 -22.18
N GLU A 416 -8.93 -15.55 -21.74
CA GLU A 416 -8.88 -14.35 -22.58
C GLU A 416 -7.90 -14.52 -23.76
N GLU A 417 -6.83 -15.28 -23.58
CA GLU A 417 -5.86 -15.61 -24.64
C GLU A 417 -6.33 -16.75 -25.57
N GLY A 418 -7.54 -17.28 -25.40
CA GLY A 418 -8.12 -18.34 -26.25
C GLY A 418 -7.61 -19.75 -25.92
N GLY A 419 -7.10 -19.98 -24.74
CA GLY A 419 -6.68 -21.30 -24.26
C GLY A 419 -7.87 -22.18 -23.90
N ASP A 420 -7.99 -23.37 -24.56
CA ASP A 420 -9.09 -24.31 -24.35
C ASP A 420 -8.98 -25.17 -23.08
N LYS A 421 -7.89 -25.11 -22.35
CA LYS A 421 -7.67 -25.96 -21.16
C LYS A 421 -7.10 -25.16 -19.99
N ILE A 422 -7.92 -25.01 -19.00
CA ILE A 422 -7.55 -24.59 -17.66
C ILE A 422 -6.73 -25.72 -17.01
N VAL A 423 -5.41 -25.69 -17.16
CA VAL A 423 -4.54 -26.65 -16.48
C VAL A 423 -4.03 -26.03 -15.17
N ASN A 424 -4.93 -25.81 -14.23
CA ASN A 424 -4.55 -25.60 -12.84
C ASN A 424 -4.59 -26.95 -12.13
N ALA A 425 -3.52 -27.72 -12.25
CA ALA A 425 -3.41 -28.96 -11.50
C ALA A 425 -3.49 -28.66 -10.00
N LYS A 426 -4.37 -29.37 -9.32
CA LYS A 426 -4.45 -29.37 -7.86
C LYS A 426 -3.13 -29.90 -7.30
N MET A 427 -2.50 -29.14 -6.40
CA MET A 427 -1.25 -29.50 -5.76
C MET A 427 -1.51 -30.00 -4.33
N PRO A 428 -0.61 -30.80 -3.74
CA PRO A 428 -0.68 -31.09 -2.30
C PRO A 428 -0.61 -29.81 -1.47
N VAL A 429 -1.42 -29.76 -0.42
CA VAL A 429 -1.37 -28.67 0.55
C VAL A 429 -0.22 -28.91 1.53
N ASP A 430 0.65 -27.94 1.67
CA ASP A 430 1.78 -27.97 2.60
C ASP A 430 2.04 -26.57 3.23
N GLU A 431 3.13 -26.39 3.96
CA GLU A 431 3.51 -25.13 4.59
C GLU A 431 3.81 -23.99 3.59
N LYS A 432 3.91 -24.30 2.30
CA LYS A 432 4.15 -23.34 1.22
C LYS A 432 2.85 -22.89 0.55
N THR A 433 1.72 -23.46 0.93
CA THR A 433 0.41 -23.12 0.35
C THR A 433 -0.18 -21.90 1.07
N PRO A 434 -0.33 -20.75 0.42
CA PRO A 434 -0.90 -19.55 1.03
C PRO A 434 -2.41 -19.65 1.17
N GLN A 435 -2.97 -18.99 2.18
CA GLN A 435 -4.41 -18.93 2.42
C GLN A 435 -4.90 -17.52 2.70
N PHE A 436 -6.02 -17.12 2.08
CA PHE A 436 -6.80 -15.93 2.43
C PHE A 436 -8.19 -16.36 2.92
N LYS A 437 -8.57 -15.92 4.13
CA LYS A 437 -9.85 -16.27 4.72
C LYS A 437 -10.41 -15.25 5.71
N ASN A 438 -11.71 -15.31 5.98
CA ASN A 438 -12.42 -14.50 6.97
C ASN A 438 -12.20 -12.99 6.72
N ILE A 439 -12.69 -12.51 5.58
CA ILE A 439 -12.50 -11.14 5.13
C ILE A 439 -13.87 -10.51 4.92
N SER A 440 -14.09 -9.33 5.52
CA SER A 440 -15.31 -8.54 5.38
C SER A 440 -15.01 -7.19 4.73
N ILE A 441 -15.73 -6.87 3.66
CA ILE A 441 -15.61 -5.62 2.90
C ILE A 441 -16.99 -4.99 2.81
N LYS A 442 -17.16 -3.75 3.28
CA LYS A 442 -18.46 -3.08 3.28
C LYS A 442 -18.38 -1.61 2.90
N ASN A 443 -19.47 -1.06 2.37
CA ASN A 443 -19.58 0.37 2.04
C ASN A 443 -18.48 0.82 1.06
N VAL A 444 -18.38 0.19 -0.11
CA VAL A 444 -17.36 0.52 -1.11
C VAL A 444 -18.02 1.20 -2.31
N THR A 445 -17.46 2.33 -2.71
CA THR A 445 -17.87 3.04 -3.93
C THR A 445 -16.71 3.02 -4.93
N ILE A 446 -16.99 2.53 -6.15
CA ILE A 446 -16.05 2.42 -7.26
C ILE A 446 -16.60 3.23 -8.43
N LYS A 447 -15.89 4.29 -8.83
CA LYS A 447 -16.24 5.13 -9.97
C LYS A 447 -15.16 5.06 -11.04
N GLY A 448 -15.31 4.13 -11.98
CA GLY A 448 -14.32 3.89 -13.03
C GLY A 448 -13.24 2.90 -12.58
N ALA A 449 -13.39 1.65 -13.02
CA ALA A 449 -12.38 0.62 -12.90
C ALA A 449 -12.41 -0.25 -14.16
N GLN A 450 -11.28 -0.86 -14.54
CA GLN A 450 -11.29 -1.86 -15.59
C GLN A 450 -12.09 -3.09 -15.15
N GLN A 451 -11.92 -3.50 -13.87
CA GLN A 451 -12.67 -4.60 -13.27
C GLN A 451 -13.06 -4.26 -11.82
N ALA A 452 -14.31 -4.53 -11.46
CA ALA A 452 -14.81 -4.25 -10.12
C ALA A 452 -14.21 -5.17 -9.06
N VAL A 453 -14.33 -6.51 -9.26
CA VAL A 453 -13.88 -7.51 -8.29
C VAL A 453 -13.23 -8.68 -9.02
N PHE A 454 -12.04 -9.07 -8.57
CA PHE A 454 -11.30 -10.24 -9.04
C PHE A 454 -10.89 -11.11 -7.84
N LEU A 455 -11.47 -12.30 -7.73
CA LEU A 455 -11.19 -13.26 -6.66
C LEU A 455 -10.64 -14.54 -7.28
N GLN A 456 -9.37 -14.85 -7.04
CA GLN A 456 -8.67 -16.01 -7.61
C GLN A 456 -7.99 -16.81 -6.49
N GLY A 457 -8.61 -17.91 -6.09
CA GLY A 457 -8.03 -18.92 -5.19
C GLY A 457 -7.16 -19.95 -5.91
N LEU A 458 -6.63 -20.90 -5.16
CA LEU A 458 -6.00 -22.12 -5.67
C LEU A 458 -7.00 -23.28 -5.66
N PRO A 459 -6.94 -24.23 -6.59
CA PRO A 459 -7.83 -25.41 -6.58
C PRO A 459 -7.73 -26.23 -5.30
N GLU A 460 -6.53 -26.31 -4.71
CA GLU A 460 -6.26 -26.98 -3.44
C GLU A 460 -6.49 -26.11 -2.21
N MET A 461 -6.48 -24.76 -2.37
CA MET A 461 -6.67 -23.80 -1.29
C MET A 461 -7.53 -22.64 -1.79
N ASN A 462 -8.85 -22.84 -1.73
CA ASN A 462 -9.79 -21.82 -2.18
C ASN A 462 -9.67 -20.55 -1.33
N LEU A 463 -10.03 -19.40 -1.89
CA LEU A 463 -10.37 -18.23 -1.07
C LEU A 463 -11.55 -18.61 -0.16
N GLU A 464 -11.51 -18.24 1.11
CA GLU A 464 -12.48 -18.75 2.08
C GLU A 464 -13.17 -17.64 2.88
N ASN A 465 -14.51 -17.71 2.99
CA ASN A 465 -15.31 -16.81 3.82
C ASN A 465 -15.02 -15.30 3.55
N ILE A 466 -15.31 -14.87 2.34
CA ILE A 466 -15.22 -13.44 1.95
C ILE A 466 -16.63 -12.88 1.82
N GLU A 467 -16.92 -11.81 2.56
CA GLU A 467 -18.18 -11.10 2.50
C GLU A 467 -17.99 -9.69 1.93
N ILE A 468 -18.75 -9.33 0.90
CA ILE A 468 -18.74 -8.00 0.29
C ILE A 468 -20.15 -7.44 0.34
N SER A 469 -20.34 -6.27 0.92
CA SER A 469 -21.66 -5.67 1.11
C SER A 469 -21.69 -4.16 0.86
N ASN A 470 -22.89 -3.66 0.49
CA ASN A 470 -23.11 -2.23 0.23
C ASN A 470 -22.13 -1.69 -0.82
N LEU A 471 -22.14 -2.28 -2.01
CA LEU A 471 -21.21 -1.98 -3.09
C LEU A 471 -21.92 -1.13 -4.17
N ILE A 472 -21.32 0.00 -4.53
CA ILE A 472 -21.77 0.85 -5.66
C ILE A 472 -20.64 0.88 -6.67
N VAL A 473 -20.89 0.40 -7.89
CA VAL A 473 -19.86 0.19 -8.91
C VAL A 473 -20.24 0.82 -10.23
N LYS A 474 -19.28 1.52 -10.83
CA LYS A 474 -19.20 1.75 -12.27
C LYS A 474 -17.85 1.24 -12.77
N ALA A 475 -17.87 0.24 -13.66
CA ALA A 475 -16.65 -0.40 -14.18
C ALA A 475 -16.87 -1.00 -15.59
N GLU A 476 -15.77 -1.30 -16.29
CA GLU A 476 -15.87 -1.99 -17.59
C GLU A 476 -16.31 -3.44 -17.41
N LYS A 477 -15.62 -4.19 -16.51
CA LYS A 477 -15.91 -5.60 -16.17
C LYS A 477 -16.45 -5.69 -14.74
N GLY A 478 -17.34 -6.64 -14.51
CA GLY A 478 -17.91 -6.90 -13.20
C GLY A 478 -17.04 -7.79 -12.31
N PHE A 479 -17.58 -8.93 -11.89
CA PHE A 479 -16.94 -9.85 -10.95
C PHE A 479 -16.43 -11.09 -11.66
N THR A 480 -15.19 -11.48 -11.37
CA THR A 480 -14.65 -12.80 -11.73
C THR A 480 -14.25 -13.49 -10.44
N ILE A 481 -14.81 -14.69 -10.19
CA ILE A 481 -14.62 -15.47 -8.97
C ILE A 481 -14.19 -16.89 -9.34
N VAL A 482 -13.00 -17.30 -8.91
CA VAL A 482 -12.40 -18.58 -9.28
C VAL A 482 -11.86 -19.29 -8.04
N ASP A 483 -12.14 -20.59 -7.92
CA ASP A 483 -11.67 -21.43 -6.82
C ASP A 483 -11.88 -20.79 -5.45
N ALA A 484 -13.14 -20.48 -5.13
CA ALA A 484 -13.52 -19.77 -3.91
C ALA A 484 -14.68 -20.47 -3.20
N ASN A 485 -14.66 -20.41 -1.86
CA ASN A 485 -15.62 -21.08 -0.99
C ASN A 485 -16.18 -20.10 0.07
N GLY A 486 -17.51 -20.07 0.23
CA GLY A 486 -18.15 -19.22 1.22
C GLY A 486 -18.14 -17.73 0.87
N ILE A 487 -18.30 -17.38 -0.42
CA ILE A 487 -18.39 -16.00 -0.87
C ILE A 487 -19.82 -15.48 -0.70
N LYS A 488 -19.96 -14.36 -0.01
CA LYS A 488 -21.26 -13.68 0.17
C LYS A 488 -21.18 -12.28 -0.40
N ILE A 489 -22.05 -11.96 -1.34
CA ILE A 489 -22.17 -10.62 -1.91
C ILE A 489 -23.61 -10.15 -1.76
N HIS A 490 -23.82 -9.04 -1.09
CA HIS A 490 -25.17 -8.54 -0.90
C HIS A 490 -25.25 -7.00 -0.94
N ASN A 491 -26.41 -6.51 -1.37
CA ASN A 491 -26.70 -5.09 -1.57
C ASN A 491 -25.65 -4.43 -2.48
N ALA A 492 -25.62 -4.84 -3.75
CA ALA A 492 -24.70 -4.33 -4.75
C ALA A 492 -25.43 -3.70 -5.92
N LYS A 493 -25.03 -2.49 -6.32
CA LYS A 493 -25.50 -1.79 -7.52
C LYS A 493 -24.36 -1.71 -8.53
N LEU A 494 -24.53 -2.38 -9.66
CA LEU A 494 -23.48 -2.63 -10.63
C LEU A 494 -23.84 -1.99 -11.98
N ASP A 495 -23.16 -0.91 -12.33
CA ASP A 495 -23.16 -0.31 -13.67
C ASP A 495 -21.94 -0.81 -14.43
N ILE A 496 -22.13 -1.88 -15.22
CA ILE A 496 -21.08 -2.61 -15.92
C ILE A 496 -21.21 -2.44 -17.43
N GLU A 497 -20.12 -2.07 -18.08
CA GLU A 497 -20.10 -1.80 -19.53
C GLU A 497 -20.10 -3.09 -20.36
N LYS A 498 -19.37 -4.12 -19.93
CA LYS A 498 -19.33 -5.43 -20.62
C LYS A 498 -20.58 -6.26 -20.32
N PRO A 499 -21.01 -7.11 -21.25
CA PRO A 499 -22.22 -7.92 -21.10
C PRO A 499 -22.21 -8.86 -19.89
N ASN A 500 -21.05 -9.49 -19.61
CA ASN A 500 -20.86 -10.35 -18.45
C ASN A 500 -20.63 -9.53 -17.20
N VAL A 501 -21.52 -9.70 -16.24
CA VAL A 501 -21.47 -8.97 -14.95
C VAL A 501 -20.84 -9.82 -13.86
N ILE A 502 -21.14 -11.11 -13.83
CA ILE A 502 -20.61 -12.06 -12.84
C ILE A 502 -20.15 -13.32 -13.55
N GLU A 503 -18.89 -13.70 -13.35
CA GLU A 503 -18.29 -14.94 -13.85
C GLU A 503 -17.78 -15.77 -12.68
N ILE A 504 -18.22 -17.03 -12.62
CA ILE A 504 -17.87 -17.97 -11.54
C ILE A 504 -17.25 -19.22 -12.13
N TYR A 505 -16.10 -19.64 -11.59
CA TYR A 505 -15.44 -20.90 -11.88
C TYR A 505 -15.17 -21.67 -10.58
N ASN A 506 -15.66 -22.92 -10.47
CA ASN A 506 -15.46 -23.77 -9.31
C ASN A 506 -15.86 -23.07 -7.99
N GLY A 507 -16.97 -22.33 -8.02
CA GLY A 507 -17.51 -21.64 -6.86
C GLY A 507 -18.23 -22.59 -5.90
N LYS A 508 -17.96 -22.46 -4.59
CA LYS A 508 -18.60 -23.29 -3.56
C LYS A 508 -19.26 -22.43 -2.48
N ASN A 509 -20.45 -22.86 -2.01
CA ASN A 509 -21.17 -22.21 -0.91
C ASN A 509 -21.27 -20.70 -1.08
N MET A 510 -21.73 -20.24 -2.23
CA MET A 510 -21.82 -18.82 -2.56
C MET A 510 -23.25 -18.31 -2.44
N SER A 511 -23.41 -17.08 -1.98
CA SER A 511 -24.72 -16.41 -1.91
C SER A 511 -24.63 -15.00 -2.48
N PHE A 512 -25.52 -14.71 -3.43
CA PHE A 512 -25.69 -13.40 -4.06
C PHE A 512 -27.09 -12.89 -3.75
N LYS A 513 -27.19 -11.82 -2.97
CA LYS A 513 -28.49 -11.28 -2.55
C LYS A 513 -28.58 -9.79 -2.80
N ASP A 514 -29.75 -9.34 -3.27
CA ASP A 514 -30.00 -7.92 -3.55
C ASP A 514 -28.94 -7.31 -4.50
N ILE A 515 -28.68 -8.00 -5.63
CA ILE A 515 -27.75 -7.57 -6.67
C ILE A 515 -28.54 -6.91 -7.81
N GLU A 516 -28.34 -5.62 -7.99
CA GLU A 516 -28.90 -4.85 -9.10
C GLU A 516 -27.84 -4.60 -10.18
N PHE A 517 -28.15 -4.86 -11.45
CA PHE A 517 -27.26 -4.57 -12.57
C PHE A 517 -28.01 -4.21 -13.86
N ASN A 518 -27.36 -3.46 -14.74
CA ASN A 518 -27.94 -2.87 -15.94
C ASN A 518 -27.84 -3.74 -17.22
N SER A 519 -27.21 -4.91 -17.19
CA SER A 519 -27.01 -5.74 -18.38
C SER A 519 -28.32 -6.34 -18.90
N THR A 520 -28.51 -6.28 -20.22
CA THR A 520 -29.61 -6.94 -20.95
C THR A 520 -29.22 -8.30 -21.51
N SER A 521 -27.97 -8.72 -21.35
CA SER A 521 -27.44 -10.01 -21.84
C SER A 521 -28.14 -11.21 -21.19
N ALA A 522 -28.46 -12.24 -21.96
CA ALA A 522 -28.90 -13.53 -21.44
C ALA A 522 -27.78 -14.30 -20.71
N SER A 523 -26.53 -13.90 -20.91
CA SER A 523 -25.36 -14.44 -20.22
C SER A 523 -24.69 -13.37 -19.35
N ALA A 524 -25.47 -12.53 -18.66
CA ALA A 524 -24.95 -11.57 -17.71
C ALA A 524 -24.26 -12.25 -16.51
N ILE A 525 -24.69 -13.46 -16.18
CA ILE A 525 -24.07 -14.32 -15.19
C ILE A 525 -23.63 -15.61 -15.88
N THR A 526 -22.37 -16.01 -15.72
CA THR A 526 -21.85 -17.28 -16.23
C THR A 526 -21.27 -18.10 -15.08
N ILE A 527 -21.65 -19.38 -15.01
CA ILE A 527 -21.21 -20.30 -13.96
C ILE A 527 -20.60 -21.51 -14.63
N ASN A 528 -19.36 -21.82 -14.34
CA ASN A 528 -18.58 -22.90 -14.95
C ASN A 528 -17.80 -23.69 -13.88
N GLY A 529 -17.27 -24.84 -14.31
CA GLY A 529 -16.37 -25.67 -13.52
C GLY A 529 -17.10 -26.81 -12.79
N GLU A 530 -16.52 -27.99 -12.89
CA GLU A 530 -17.08 -29.26 -12.34
C GLU A 530 -17.10 -29.30 -10.80
N ALA A 531 -16.26 -28.47 -10.16
CA ALA A 531 -16.19 -28.35 -8.70
C ALA A 531 -17.19 -27.33 -8.13
N THR A 532 -18.05 -26.75 -8.95
CA THR A 532 -19.10 -25.81 -8.51
C THR A 532 -20.13 -26.52 -7.64
N GLU A 533 -20.43 -25.93 -6.46
CA GLU A 533 -21.32 -26.50 -5.46
C GLU A 533 -22.07 -25.42 -4.69
N ASN A 534 -23.39 -25.58 -4.50
CA ASN A 534 -24.22 -24.72 -3.65
C ASN A 534 -24.02 -23.20 -3.89
N VAL A 535 -24.27 -22.77 -5.13
CA VAL A 535 -24.27 -21.36 -5.54
C VAL A 535 -25.70 -20.87 -5.61
N GLU A 536 -26.07 -19.89 -4.79
CA GLU A 536 -27.43 -19.36 -4.68
C GLU A 536 -27.50 -17.89 -5.07
N PHE A 537 -28.46 -17.57 -5.96
CA PHE A 537 -28.86 -16.20 -6.28
C PHE A 537 -30.24 -15.97 -5.67
N VAL A 538 -30.30 -15.16 -4.62
CA VAL A 538 -31.58 -14.85 -3.96
C VAL A 538 -32.29 -13.77 -4.75
N ALA A 539 -33.50 -14.07 -5.22
CA ALA A 539 -34.32 -13.17 -6.02
C ALA A 539 -34.48 -11.79 -5.38
N SER A 540 -34.27 -10.75 -6.16
CA SER A 540 -34.53 -9.36 -5.79
C SER A 540 -35.61 -8.81 -6.73
N PRO A 541 -36.41 -7.81 -6.31
CA PRO A 541 -37.53 -7.29 -7.09
C PRO A 541 -37.20 -6.84 -8.51
N ASN A 542 -35.92 -6.54 -8.78
CA ASN A 542 -35.45 -5.99 -10.06
C ASN A 542 -34.50 -6.93 -10.82
N SER A 543 -34.31 -8.19 -10.39
CA SER A 543 -33.36 -9.13 -11.01
C SER A 543 -34.03 -10.45 -11.36
N ASP A 544 -34.14 -10.76 -12.65
CA ASP A 544 -34.56 -12.06 -13.16
C ASP A 544 -33.29 -12.88 -13.47
N PHE A 545 -32.68 -13.44 -12.42
CA PHE A 545 -31.43 -14.18 -12.54
C PHE A 545 -31.56 -15.39 -13.43
N ALA A 546 -32.71 -16.08 -13.39
CA ALA A 546 -32.95 -17.28 -14.19
C ALA A 546 -32.85 -17.02 -15.70
N LYS A 547 -33.30 -15.83 -16.16
CA LYS A 547 -33.22 -15.46 -17.59
C LYS A 547 -31.87 -14.91 -18.02
N LYS A 548 -31.00 -14.56 -17.06
CA LYS A 548 -29.72 -13.92 -17.30
C LYS A 548 -28.51 -14.77 -16.96
N THR A 549 -28.73 -16.02 -16.58
CA THR A 549 -27.68 -16.96 -16.18
C THR A 549 -27.47 -18.06 -17.22
N THR A 550 -26.20 -18.22 -17.62
CA THR A 550 -25.73 -19.37 -18.41
C THR A 550 -24.93 -20.29 -17.51
N ILE A 551 -25.30 -21.58 -17.46
CA ILE A 551 -24.63 -22.60 -16.68
C ILE A 551 -23.89 -23.53 -17.64
N GLY A 552 -22.59 -23.71 -17.45
CA GLY A 552 -21.72 -24.56 -18.27
C GLY A 552 -22.08 -26.04 -18.13
N GLU A 553 -21.82 -26.84 -19.18
CA GLU A 553 -22.16 -28.25 -19.25
C GLU A 553 -21.52 -29.12 -18.16
N THR A 554 -20.35 -28.72 -17.64
CA THR A 554 -19.61 -29.43 -16.59
C THR A 554 -20.12 -29.18 -15.18
N VAL A 555 -20.99 -28.17 -15.00
CA VAL A 555 -21.54 -27.80 -13.68
C VAL A 555 -22.61 -28.83 -13.27
N PRO A 556 -22.55 -29.40 -12.05
CA PRO A 556 -23.58 -30.33 -11.57
C PRO A 556 -24.95 -29.63 -11.51
N LYS A 557 -26.00 -30.32 -12.03
CA LYS A 557 -27.35 -29.74 -12.16
C LYS A 557 -27.95 -29.21 -10.85
N SER A 558 -27.56 -29.76 -9.70
CA SER A 558 -28.04 -29.36 -8.38
C SER A 558 -27.17 -28.27 -7.73
N ALA A 559 -26.09 -27.87 -8.38
CA ALA A 559 -25.10 -26.95 -7.78
C ALA A 559 -25.56 -25.50 -7.76
N VAL A 560 -26.56 -25.12 -8.58
CA VAL A 560 -26.97 -23.72 -8.74
C VAL A 560 -28.47 -23.57 -8.45
N LYS A 561 -28.79 -22.56 -7.63
CA LYS A 561 -30.17 -22.17 -7.33
C LYS A 561 -30.33 -20.68 -7.71
N LEU A 562 -31.31 -20.42 -8.61
CA LEU A 562 -31.62 -19.10 -9.19
C LEU A 562 -32.96 -18.58 -8.72
#